data_167bbd421bdf6bd0d7cc16b4ecbd0f7e
#
_entry.id   167bbd421bdf6bd0d7cc16b4ecbd0f7e
#
_cell.length_a   1.000
_cell.length_b   1.000
_cell.length_c   1.000
_cell.angle_alpha   90.00
_cell.angle_beta   90.00
_cell.angle_gamma   90.00
#
_symmetry.space_group_name_H-M   'P 1'
#
loop_
_entity.id
_entity.type
_entity.pdbx_description
1 polymer ?
#
loop_
_entity_poly.entity_id
_entity_poly.type
_entity_poly.pdbx_seq_one_letter_code
_entity_poly.pdbx_strand_id
1 'polypeptide(L)'
;MENLALIESFSEFKDDKLIDRVTLMSILEDVFRNALKKKFGDDDNFDIIINPDKGDLEIWRNRIVVADEDVENENQEISLSDAQKIEPDFEVGEDVSEEVKLFDLGRRSILALRQNLIAKIQEHDNTNIYKQFKDLEGEIYTAEVHHIRHRAVILLDDEGNELILPKDKQIPSDFFRKGENVRGIIESVELKGSKPNIILSRTAPAFLEKLFEQEIPEVFDGLITIKNVVRIPGEKAKVAVDSYDDRIDPVGACVGMKGSRIHGIVRELGNENIDVINYTNNLQLYITRALSPARVTSVKIDEESKRVEVILKPEEVSKAIGRGGHNIRLAGRLTGYEIDVFREGVEEDVELSEFSDEIEGWIIEEFSKVGLDTAKSILEQDLEDLVKRTDLEEETIEDVIRILKEEFED
;
A
#
# COMPACT_ATOMS: atom_id res chain seq x y z
N MET A 1 -12.52 49.98 12.83
CA MET A 1 -12.30 49.40 11.49
C MET A 1 -11.43 48.13 11.55
N GLU A 2 -10.33 48.07 12.32
CA GLU A 2 -9.49 46.85 12.42
C GLU A 2 -10.19 45.69 13.17
N ASN A 3 -11.03 45.96 14.18
CA ASN A 3 -11.84 44.95 14.85
C ASN A 3 -12.89 44.32 13.92
N LEU A 4 -13.51 45.13 13.03
CA LEU A 4 -14.48 44.64 12.05
C LEU A 4 -13.81 43.66 11.05
N ALA A 5 -12.59 43.93 10.58
CA ALA A 5 -11.89 43.07 9.64
C ALA A 5 -11.49 41.71 10.23
N LEU A 6 -11.21 41.67 11.53
CA LEU A 6 -10.94 40.40 12.23
C LEU A 6 -12.23 39.58 12.42
N ILE A 7 -13.32 40.26 12.76
CA ILE A 7 -14.66 39.69 12.99
C ILE A 7 -15.32 39.25 11.66
N GLU A 8 -15.16 40.04 10.60
CA GLU A 8 -15.57 39.64 9.24
C GLU A 8 -14.85 38.36 8.77
N SER A 9 -13.55 38.22 9.10
CA SER A 9 -12.82 36.99 8.85
C SER A 9 -13.41 35.79 9.61
N PHE A 10 -13.98 35.97 10.81
CA PHE A 10 -14.62 34.89 11.58
C PHE A 10 -15.92 34.40 10.94
N SER A 11 -16.75 35.31 10.40
CA SER A 11 -17.97 34.93 9.69
C SER A 11 -17.68 34.24 8.35
N GLU A 12 -16.66 34.67 7.61
CA GLU A 12 -16.22 33.99 6.38
C GLU A 12 -15.75 32.56 6.69
N PHE A 13 -14.98 32.35 7.75
CA PHE A 13 -14.52 30.99 8.12
C PHE A 13 -15.64 30.06 8.57
N LYS A 14 -16.71 30.59 9.19
CA LYS A 14 -17.87 29.78 9.59
C LYS A 14 -18.64 29.25 8.38
N ASP A 15 -18.79 30.05 7.33
CA ASP A 15 -19.58 29.71 6.15
C ASP A 15 -18.80 28.82 5.15
N ASP A 16 -17.47 29.02 5.06
CA ASP A 16 -16.62 28.30 4.08
C ASP A 16 -16.19 26.89 4.53
N LYS A 17 -16.13 26.62 5.85
CA LYS A 17 -15.40 25.44 6.35
C LYS A 17 -16.21 24.43 7.15
N LEU A 18 -17.53 24.61 7.30
CA LEU A 18 -18.41 23.71 8.06
C LEU A 18 -17.89 23.35 9.48
N ILE A 19 -17.08 24.24 10.10
CA ILE A 19 -16.57 24.02 11.45
C ILE A 19 -17.71 24.23 12.44
N ASP A 20 -17.92 23.25 13.32
CA ASP A 20 -18.92 23.40 14.36
C ASP A 20 -18.58 24.55 15.31
N ARG A 21 -19.64 25.15 15.88
CA ARG A 21 -19.53 26.33 16.74
C ARG A 21 -18.63 26.10 17.95
N VAL A 22 -18.70 24.93 18.56
CA VAL A 22 -17.96 24.62 19.80
C VAL A 22 -16.45 24.54 19.48
N THR A 23 -16.10 23.89 18.41
CA THR A 23 -14.72 23.77 17.92
C THR A 23 -14.14 25.13 17.53
N LEU A 24 -14.91 25.95 16.81
CA LEU A 24 -14.47 27.30 16.46
C LEU A 24 -14.20 28.17 17.71
N MET A 25 -15.08 28.08 18.73
CA MET A 25 -14.88 28.78 19.98
C MET A 25 -13.62 28.35 20.71
N SER A 26 -13.37 27.06 20.79
CA SER A 26 -12.16 26.52 21.43
C SER A 26 -10.89 26.99 20.70
N ILE A 27 -10.89 26.97 19.35
CA ILE A 27 -9.75 27.45 18.55
C ILE A 27 -9.51 28.95 18.79
N LEU A 28 -10.57 29.75 18.82
CA LEU A 28 -10.49 31.19 19.09
C LEU A 28 -9.91 31.45 20.47
N GLU A 29 -10.47 30.80 21.52
CA GLU A 29 -9.97 30.94 22.86
C GLU A 29 -8.51 30.60 22.99
N ASP A 30 -8.06 29.47 22.44
CA ASP A 30 -6.64 29.05 22.43
C ASP A 30 -5.73 30.07 21.77
N VAL A 31 -6.16 30.65 20.64
CA VAL A 31 -5.37 31.62 19.90
C VAL A 31 -5.23 32.92 20.68
N PHE A 32 -6.30 33.39 21.34
CA PHE A 32 -6.27 34.58 22.19
C PHE A 32 -5.45 34.37 23.45
N ARG A 33 -5.61 33.24 24.15
CA ARG A 33 -4.81 32.88 25.33
C ARG A 33 -3.30 32.87 24.99
N ASN A 34 -2.91 32.25 23.86
CA ASN A 34 -1.52 32.25 23.40
C ASN A 34 -0.98 33.66 23.11
N ALA A 35 -1.81 34.56 22.58
CA ALA A 35 -1.41 35.93 22.32
C ALA A 35 -1.23 36.74 23.62
N LEU A 36 -2.15 36.56 24.60
CA LEU A 36 -2.06 37.18 25.90
C LEU A 36 -0.83 36.69 26.67
N LYS A 37 -0.58 35.38 26.69
CA LYS A 37 0.61 34.78 27.29
C LYS A 37 1.92 35.33 26.72
N LYS A 38 1.98 35.54 25.38
CA LYS A 38 3.17 36.14 24.75
C LYS A 38 3.38 37.62 25.15
N LYS A 39 2.30 38.34 25.39
CA LYS A 39 2.37 39.77 25.71
C LYS A 39 2.60 40.04 27.18
N PHE A 40 1.85 39.33 28.04
CA PHE A 40 1.79 39.60 29.48
C PHE A 40 2.56 38.58 30.33
N GLY A 41 3.10 37.50 29.70
CA GLY A 41 3.89 36.44 30.34
C GLY A 41 3.02 35.28 30.93
N ASP A 42 1.76 35.55 31.24
CA ASP A 42 0.79 34.61 31.76
C ASP A 42 -0.61 34.92 31.20
N ASP A 43 -1.51 33.97 31.18
CA ASP A 43 -2.91 34.09 30.71
C ASP A 43 -3.96 33.62 31.73
N ASP A 44 -3.55 33.17 32.92
CA ASP A 44 -4.43 32.59 33.91
C ASP A 44 -5.43 33.61 34.52
N ASN A 45 -5.07 34.91 34.53
CA ASN A 45 -5.88 36.00 35.06
C ASN A 45 -6.70 36.73 33.99
N PHE A 46 -6.92 36.10 32.81
CA PHE A 46 -7.72 36.68 31.75
C PHE A 46 -8.99 35.88 31.49
N ASP A 47 -10.13 36.60 31.41
CA ASP A 47 -11.41 36.07 30.94
C ASP A 47 -11.65 36.52 29.51
N ILE A 48 -11.87 35.53 28.62
CA ILE A 48 -12.12 35.76 27.18
C ILE A 48 -13.57 35.40 26.89
N ILE A 49 -14.37 36.40 26.55
CA ILE A 49 -15.79 36.25 26.22
C ILE A 49 -15.94 36.47 24.70
N ILE A 50 -16.30 35.41 23.97
CA ILE A 50 -16.50 35.47 22.52
C ILE A 50 -17.97 35.22 22.21
N ASN A 51 -18.59 36.13 21.46
CA ASN A 51 -19.92 35.95 20.91
C ASN A 51 -19.84 35.79 19.37
N PRO A 52 -19.83 34.56 18.84
CA PRO A 52 -19.61 34.32 17.41
C PRO A 52 -20.81 34.78 16.56
N ASP A 53 -22.00 34.93 17.11
CA ASP A 53 -23.20 35.34 16.36
C ASP A 53 -23.21 36.85 16.08
N LYS A 54 -22.68 37.62 17.02
CA LYS A 54 -22.52 39.07 16.88
C LYS A 54 -21.14 39.51 16.44
N GLY A 55 -20.17 38.57 16.53
CA GLY A 55 -18.78 38.87 16.29
C GLY A 55 -18.14 39.71 17.40
N ASP A 56 -18.72 39.74 18.57
CA ASP A 56 -18.19 40.52 19.72
C ASP A 56 -17.14 39.67 20.45
N LEU A 57 -16.06 40.33 20.83
CA LEU A 57 -14.98 39.77 21.63
C LEU A 57 -14.69 40.76 22.78
N GLU A 58 -14.75 40.27 23.98
CA GLU A 58 -14.34 40.98 25.17
C GLU A 58 -13.24 40.20 25.88
N ILE A 59 -12.22 40.90 26.32
CA ILE A 59 -11.11 40.33 27.08
C ILE A 59 -11.00 41.13 28.36
N TRP A 60 -11.17 40.44 29.49
CA TRP A 60 -11.07 41.01 30.79
C TRP A 60 -9.82 40.53 31.49
N ARG A 61 -9.05 41.46 32.08
CA ARG A 61 -7.86 41.16 32.86
C ARG A 61 -8.22 41.36 34.33
N ASN A 62 -8.11 40.32 35.13
CA ASN A 62 -8.40 40.32 36.55
C ASN A 62 -7.09 40.50 37.33
N ARG A 63 -7.04 41.54 38.21
CA ARG A 63 -5.87 41.86 39.03
C ARG A 63 -6.29 42.08 40.45
N ILE A 64 -5.43 41.72 41.40
CA ILE A 64 -5.66 41.93 42.82
C ILE A 64 -5.04 43.28 43.21
N VAL A 65 -5.77 44.08 43.96
CA VAL A 65 -5.30 45.33 44.50
C VAL A 65 -4.34 45.06 45.65
N VAL A 66 -3.09 45.58 45.51
CA VAL A 66 -2.05 45.52 46.55
C VAL A 66 -1.58 46.91 46.91
N ALA A 67 -0.86 47.03 48.06
CA ALA A 67 -0.28 48.33 48.41
C ALA A 67 0.75 48.77 47.39
N ASP A 68 0.93 50.09 47.18
CA ASP A 68 1.77 50.65 46.08
C ASP A 68 3.22 50.15 46.11
N GLU A 69 3.74 49.75 47.28
CA GLU A 69 5.09 49.22 47.46
C GLU A 69 5.20 47.71 47.30
N ASP A 70 4.08 46.96 47.25
CA ASP A 70 4.00 45.51 47.28
C ASP A 70 3.68 44.87 45.92
N VAL A 71 3.66 45.63 44.82
CA VAL A 71 3.45 45.11 43.48
C VAL A 71 4.65 44.29 43.01
N GLU A 72 4.49 42.94 43.04
CA GLU A 72 5.54 42.02 42.54
C GLU A 72 5.33 41.67 41.08
N ASN A 73 4.07 41.52 40.64
CA ASN A 73 3.72 41.10 39.29
C ASN A 73 2.64 42.03 38.69
N GLU A 74 3.06 43.01 37.88
CA GLU A 74 2.13 43.97 37.22
C GLU A 74 1.02 43.31 36.39
N ASN A 75 1.18 42.00 36.00
CA ASN A 75 0.16 41.28 35.29
C ASN A 75 -0.98 40.81 36.17
N GLN A 76 -0.72 40.40 37.41
CA GLN A 76 -1.69 39.83 38.34
C GLN A 76 -2.08 40.83 39.45
N GLU A 77 -1.30 41.85 39.64
CA GLU A 77 -1.45 42.83 40.72
C GLU A 77 -1.59 44.25 40.19
N ILE A 78 -2.32 45.08 40.89
CA ILE A 78 -2.46 46.52 40.60
C ILE A 78 -2.25 47.30 41.87
N SER A 79 -1.51 48.44 41.80
CA SER A 79 -1.33 49.34 42.93
C SER A 79 -2.66 49.94 43.35
N LEU A 80 -2.84 50.20 44.67
CA LEU A 80 -4.03 50.88 45.20
C LEU A 80 -4.24 52.23 44.53
N SER A 81 -3.17 52.99 44.31
CA SER A 81 -3.22 54.30 43.63
C SER A 81 -3.74 54.20 42.19
N ASP A 82 -3.43 53.12 41.45
CA ASP A 82 -3.90 52.94 40.09
C ASP A 82 -5.29 52.31 40.05
N ALA A 83 -5.66 51.42 40.99
CA ALA A 83 -7.00 50.89 41.15
C ALA A 83 -8.03 52.00 41.46
N GLN A 84 -7.69 52.92 42.34
CA GLN A 84 -8.52 54.07 42.66
C GLN A 84 -8.71 55.09 41.53
N LYS A 85 -7.89 55.07 40.48
CA LYS A 85 -8.15 55.83 39.25
C LYS A 85 -9.25 55.23 38.41
N ILE A 86 -9.47 53.93 38.53
CA ILE A 86 -10.54 53.19 37.84
C ILE A 86 -11.87 53.40 38.60
N GLU A 87 -11.90 53.06 39.89
CA GLU A 87 -13.00 53.33 40.81
C GLU A 87 -12.44 53.76 42.18
N PRO A 88 -12.89 54.89 42.73
CA PRO A 88 -12.32 55.48 43.96
C PRO A 88 -12.53 54.63 45.24
N ASP A 89 -13.46 53.64 45.20
CA ASP A 89 -13.87 52.85 46.34
C ASP A 89 -13.08 51.56 46.52
N PHE A 90 -12.09 51.23 45.61
CA PHE A 90 -11.28 50.03 45.74
C PHE A 90 -10.39 50.01 46.98
N GLU A 91 -10.37 48.86 47.67
CA GLU A 91 -9.52 48.58 48.83
C GLU A 91 -8.49 47.49 48.54
N VAL A 92 -7.41 47.40 49.30
CA VAL A 92 -6.37 46.39 49.19
C VAL A 92 -6.96 44.98 49.41
N GLY A 93 -6.73 44.07 48.49
CA GLY A 93 -7.26 42.69 48.50
C GLY A 93 -8.50 42.49 47.66
N GLU A 94 -9.05 43.51 47.03
CA GLU A 94 -10.16 43.39 46.10
C GLU A 94 -9.70 43.05 44.69
N ASP A 95 -10.57 42.38 43.89
CA ASP A 95 -10.35 42.05 42.51
C ASP A 95 -10.79 43.18 41.57
N VAL A 96 -9.91 43.63 40.70
CA VAL A 96 -10.20 44.62 39.68
C VAL A 96 -10.22 43.94 38.31
N SER A 97 -11.35 44.05 37.62
CA SER A 97 -11.50 43.57 36.23
C SER A 97 -11.37 44.75 35.26
N GLU A 98 -10.42 44.72 34.39
CA GLU A 98 -10.12 45.77 33.37
C GLU A 98 -10.29 45.20 31.97
N GLU A 99 -11.06 45.90 31.12
CA GLU A 99 -11.20 45.49 29.71
C GLU A 99 -9.91 45.78 28.94
N VAL A 100 -9.33 44.73 28.34
CA VAL A 100 -8.20 44.81 27.46
C VAL A 100 -8.67 44.90 26.00
N LYS A 101 -8.50 46.07 25.38
CA LYS A 101 -8.89 46.26 23.99
C LYS A 101 -7.90 45.58 23.05
N LEU A 102 -8.39 44.96 21.96
CA LEU A 102 -7.51 44.37 20.92
C LEU A 102 -6.45 45.33 20.42
N PHE A 103 -6.77 46.62 20.33
CA PHE A 103 -5.83 47.65 19.92
C PHE A 103 -4.60 47.73 20.85
N ASP A 104 -4.81 47.47 22.14
CA ASP A 104 -3.73 47.53 23.16
C ASP A 104 -2.72 46.39 22.96
N LEU A 105 -3.08 45.32 22.23
CA LEU A 105 -2.18 44.22 21.86
C LEU A 105 -1.11 44.68 20.83
N GLY A 106 -1.39 45.74 20.11
CA GLY A 106 -0.48 46.30 19.08
C GLY A 106 -0.58 45.56 17.72
N ARG A 107 -0.29 46.27 16.64
CA ARG A 107 -0.47 45.79 15.26
C ARG A 107 0.25 44.49 14.94
N ARG A 108 1.46 44.26 15.47
CA ARG A 108 2.23 43.03 15.23
C ARG A 108 1.54 41.83 15.87
N SER A 109 1.01 41.99 17.06
CA SER A 109 0.27 40.92 17.78
C SER A 109 -1.04 40.56 17.08
N ILE A 110 -1.76 41.57 16.55
CA ILE A 110 -3.01 41.33 15.78
C ILE A 110 -2.70 40.57 14.48
N LEU A 111 -1.65 40.91 13.75
CA LEU A 111 -1.25 40.15 12.56
C LEU A 111 -0.82 38.72 12.89
N ALA A 112 -0.06 38.51 13.97
CA ALA A 112 0.31 37.19 14.45
C ALA A 112 -0.91 36.37 14.90
N LEU A 113 -1.89 36.99 15.55
CA LEU A 113 -3.16 36.42 15.95
C LEU A 113 -3.91 35.87 14.74
N ARG A 114 -4.07 36.69 13.70
CA ARG A 114 -4.71 36.28 12.44
C ARG A 114 -3.99 35.10 11.79
N GLN A 115 -2.67 35.13 11.71
CA GLN A 115 -1.88 34.04 11.14
C GLN A 115 -2.01 32.74 11.94
N ASN A 116 -1.97 32.84 13.29
CA ASN A 116 -2.15 31.70 14.18
C ASN A 116 -3.56 31.09 14.05
N LEU A 117 -4.59 31.95 13.92
CA LEU A 117 -5.97 31.48 13.72
C LEU A 117 -6.10 30.69 12.41
N ILE A 118 -5.62 31.24 11.30
CA ILE A 118 -5.63 30.56 10.01
C ILE A 118 -4.90 29.21 10.11
N ALA A 119 -3.72 29.19 10.75
CA ALA A 119 -2.95 27.97 10.93
C ALA A 119 -3.68 26.92 11.77
N LYS A 120 -4.35 27.32 12.85
CA LYS A 120 -5.13 26.42 13.72
C LYS A 120 -6.35 25.85 13.02
N ILE A 121 -7.06 26.68 12.26
CA ILE A 121 -8.19 26.22 11.43
C ILE A 121 -7.71 25.19 10.40
N GLN A 122 -6.61 25.47 9.69
CA GLN A 122 -6.03 24.53 8.73
C GLN A 122 -5.57 23.22 9.41
N GLU A 123 -4.99 23.29 10.59
CA GLU A 123 -4.58 22.12 11.37
C GLU A 123 -5.79 21.25 11.73
N HIS A 124 -6.90 21.88 12.16
CA HIS A 124 -8.15 21.20 12.46
C HIS A 124 -8.74 20.53 11.20
N ASP A 125 -8.85 21.25 10.09
CA ASP A 125 -9.33 20.71 8.81
C ASP A 125 -8.48 19.51 8.37
N ASN A 126 -7.15 19.66 8.38
CA ASN A 126 -6.22 18.60 8.03
C ASN A 126 -6.40 17.37 8.94
N THR A 127 -6.69 17.57 10.22
CA THR A 127 -6.94 16.47 11.15
C THR A 127 -8.24 15.74 10.81
N ASN A 128 -9.28 16.47 10.42
CA ASN A 128 -10.55 15.87 10.01
C ASN A 128 -10.40 15.09 8.69
N ILE A 129 -9.74 15.68 7.69
CA ILE A 129 -9.42 15.00 6.42
C ILE A 129 -8.60 13.74 6.70
N TYR A 130 -7.59 13.82 7.57
CA TYR A 130 -6.80 12.66 7.94
C TYR A 130 -7.65 11.54 8.54
N LYS A 131 -8.55 11.85 9.48
CA LYS A 131 -9.45 10.85 10.09
C LYS A 131 -10.38 10.22 9.05
N GLN A 132 -11.03 11.05 8.24
CA GLN A 132 -11.94 10.60 7.18
C GLN A 132 -11.26 9.63 6.21
N PHE A 133 -10.08 10.01 5.69
CA PHE A 133 -9.37 9.15 4.74
C PHE A 133 -8.68 7.96 5.41
N LYS A 134 -8.35 8.06 6.71
CA LYS A 134 -7.80 6.93 7.47
C LYS A 134 -8.81 5.78 7.60
N ASP A 135 -10.08 6.11 7.78
CA ASP A 135 -11.17 5.13 7.82
C ASP A 135 -11.45 4.51 6.44
N LEU A 136 -10.99 5.15 5.36
CA LEU A 136 -11.12 4.68 3.98
C LEU A 136 -9.88 3.93 3.48
N GLU A 137 -8.85 3.73 4.31
CA GLU A 137 -7.70 2.89 3.92
C GLU A 137 -8.15 1.48 3.52
N GLY A 138 -7.68 1.02 2.38
CA GLY A 138 -8.08 -0.26 1.82
C GLY A 138 -9.36 -0.21 0.97
N GLU A 139 -10.02 0.94 0.82
CA GLU A 139 -11.19 1.10 -0.05
C GLU A 139 -10.83 1.76 -1.39
N ILE A 140 -11.64 1.46 -2.41
CA ILE A 140 -11.51 2.11 -3.72
C ILE A 140 -11.99 3.54 -3.64
N TYR A 141 -11.16 4.44 -4.13
CA TYR A 141 -11.48 5.86 -4.24
C TYR A 141 -11.28 6.35 -5.66
N THR A 142 -12.13 7.29 -6.07
CA THR A 142 -12.07 7.93 -7.39
C THR A 142 -11.79 9.41 -7.24
N ALA A 143 -10.80 9.91 -7.96
CA ALA A 143 -10.47 11.33 -7.93
C ALA A 143 -10.01 11.82 -9.32
N GLU A 144 -10.17 13.11 -9.58
CA GLU A 144 -9.85 13.75 -10.86
C GLU A 144 -8.37 14.13 -10.95
N VAL A 145 -7.74 13.90 -12.10
CA VAL A 145 -6.35 14.30 -12.38
C VAL A 145 -6.25 15.82 -12.44
N HIS A 146 -5.56 16.41 -11.46
CA HIS A 146 -5.29 17.84 -11.39
C HIS A 146 -3.94 18.22 -12.00
N HIS A 147 -2.85 17.54 -11.59
CA HIS A 147 -1.51 17.78 -12.08
C HIS A 147 -0.72 16.49 -12.30
N ILE A 148 -0.02 16.40 -13.44
CA ILE A 148 0.89 15.31 -13.75
C ILE A 148 2.31 15.80 -13.54
N ARG A 149 3.03 15.19 -12.58
CA ARG A 149 4.43 15.45 -12.27
C ARG A 149 5.30 14.25 -12.64
N HIS A 150 6.60 14.43 -12.76
CA HIS A 150 7.52 13.36 -13.13
C HIS A 150 7.46 12.13 -12.20
N ARG A 151 7.25 12.35 -10.90
CA ARG A 151 7.27 11.29 -9.87
C ARG A 151 5.90 10.88 -9.35
N ALA A 152 4.86 11.61 -9.66
CA ALA A 152 3.51 11.35 -9.16
C ALA A 152 2.46 12.08 -9.99
N VAL A 153 1.24 11.54 -10.00
CA VAL A 153 0.04 12.25 -10.44
C VAL A 153 -0.66 12.78 -9.19
N ILE A 154 -1.02 14.05 -9.22
CA ILE A 154 -1.79 14.71 -8.16
C ILE A 154 -3.25 14.70 -8.59
N LEU A 155 -4.09 14.18 -7.73
CA LEU A 155 -5.51 14.06 -7.93
C LEU A 155 -6.24 14.95 -6.93
N LEU A 156 -7.42 15.40 -7.30
CA LEU A 156 -8.34 16.09 -6.40
C LEU A 156 -9.67 15.33 -6.35
N ASP A 157 -10.23 15.23 -5.17
CA ASP A 157 -11.61 14.78 -5.00
C ASP A 157 -12.62 15.93 -5.20
N ASP A 158 -13.91 15.63 -5.05
CA ASP A 158 -14.99 16.60 -5.23
C ASP A 158 -14.97 17.72 -4.16
N GLU A 159 -14.32 17.46 -3.01
CA GLU A 159 -14.15 18.43 -1.91
C GLU A 159 -12.86 19.25 -2.04
N GLY A 160 -12.01 18.94 -3.03
CA GLY A 160 -10.74 19.60 -3.26
C GLY A 160 -9.58 19.04 -2.43
N ASN A 161 -9.74 17.88 -1.82
CA ASN A 161 -8.67 17.19 -1.10
C ASN A 161 -7.66 16.60 -2.09
N GLU A 162 -6.38 16.75 -1.76
CA GLU A 162 -5.27 16.32 -2.61
C GLU A 162 -4.91 14.86 -2.31
N LEU A 163 -5.01 13.99 -3.33
CA LEU A 163 -4.52 12.62 -3.29
C LEU A 163 -3.31 12.48 -4.21
N ILE A 164 -2.39 11.62 -3.85
CA ILE A 164 -1.14 11.41 -4.58
C ILE A 164 -1.11 9.98 -5.11
N LEU A 165 -0.89 9.84 -6.42
CA LEU A 165 -0.62 8.57 -7.09
C LEU A 165 0.85 8.53 -7.53
N PRO A 166 1.77 7.98 -6.71
CA PRO A 166 3.20 7.90 -7.02
C PRO A 166 3.47 7.06 -8.27
N LYS A 167 4.59 7.30 -8.94
CA LYS A 167 4.94 6.61 -10.20
C LYS A 167 5.08 5.10 -10.04
N ASP A 168 5.59 4.63 -8.93
CA ASP A 168 5.73 3.21 -8.55
C ASP A 168 4.39 2.54 -8.20
N LYS A 169 3.34 3.34 -7.96
CA LYS A 169 1.98 2.89 -7.69
C LYS A 169 1.04 2.99 -8.91
N GLN A 170 1.57 3.40 -10.07
CA GLN A 170 0.87 3.42 -11.35
C GLN A 170 1.11 2.11 -12.10
N ILE A 171 0.11 1.63 -12.82
CA ILE A 171 0.30 0.52 -13.77
C ILE A 171 1.19 1.03 -14.92
N PRO A 172 2.18 0.27 -15.39
CA PRO A 172 3.10 0.74 -16.44
C PRO A 172 2.43 1.22 -17.73
N SER A 173 1.25 0.68 -18.04
CA SER A 173 0.43 1.06 -19.22
C SER A 173 -0.50 2.24 -18.96
N ASP A 174 -0.61 2.74 -17.71
CA ASP A 174 -1.49 3.86 -17.41
C ASP A 174 -1.03 5.13 -18.10
N PHE A 175 -1.98 5.81 -18.71
CA PHE A 175 -1.80 7.12 -19.31
C PHE A 175 -2.87 8.07 -18.79
N PHE A 176 -2.45 9.12 -18.11
CA PHE A 176 -3.35 10.07 -17.46
C PHE A 176 -3.42 11.39 -18.23
N ARG A 177 -4.60 12.00 -18.25
CA ARG A 177 -4.83 13.36 -18.76
C ARG A 177 -5.49 14.19 -17.68
N LYS A 178 -5.17 15.48 -17.65
CA LYS A 178 -5.84 16.43 -16.74
C LYS A 178 -7.36 16.41 -16.98
N GLY A 179 -8.12 16.34 -15.89
CA GLY A 179 -9.59 16.28 -15.91
C GLY A 179 -10.16 14.88 -16.05
N GLU A 180 -9.34 13.82 -16.15
CA GLU A 180 -9.81 12.44 -16.17
C GLU A 180 -9.97 11.89 -14.75
N ASN A 181 -11.00 11.09 -14.51
CA ASN A 181 -11.19 10.38 -13.26
C ASN A 181 -10.30 9.13 -13.21
N VAL A 182 -9.62 8.96 -12.10
CA VAL A 182 -8.77 7.81 -11.82
C VAL A 182 -9.27 7.07 -10.60
N ARG A 183 -9.42 5.76 -10.73
CA ARG A 183 -9.77 4.85 -9.64
C ARG A 183 -8.50 4.17 -9.12
N GLY A 184 -8.42 4.04 -7.83
CA GLY A 184 -7.36 3.28 -7.16
C GLY A 184 -7.78 2.97 -5.72
N ILE A 185 -6.94 2.23 -5.00
CA ILE A 185 -7.15 1.98 -3.58
C ILE A 185 -6.41 3.02 -2.76
N ILE A 186 -7.00 3.49 -1.67
CA ILE A 186 -6.26 4.28 -0.67
C ILE A 186 -5.31 3.32 0.05
N GLU A 187 -4.03 3.38 -0.29
CA GLU A 187 -3.02 2.44 0.23
C GLU A 187 -2.50 2.87 1.60
N SER A 188 -2.32 4.18 1.80
CA SER A 188 -1.88 4.71 3.09
C SER A 188 -2.28 6.17 3.27
N VAL A 189 -2.57 6.54 4.50
CA VAL A 189 -2.83 7.92 4.92
C VAL A 189 -1.92 8.24 6.09
N GLU A 190 -1.07 9.25 5.92
CA GLU A 190 -0.08 9.68 6.89
C GLU A 190 -0.12 11.18 7.09
N LEU A 191 0.26 11.67 8.27
CA LEU A 191 0.48 13.09 8.50
C LEU A 191 1.94 13.44 8.20
N LYS A 192 2.16 14.34 7.23
CA LYS A 192 3.46 14.98 7.01
C LYS A 192 3.44 16.39 7.58
N GLY A 193 3.95 16.53 8.81
CA GLY A 193 3.69 17.73 9.62
C GLY A 193 2.22 17.82 9.98
N SER A 194 1.56 18.91 9.62
CA SER A 194 0.11 19.09 9.83
C SER A 194 -0.74 18.76 8.60
N LYS A 195 -0.13 18.34 7.46
CA LYS A 195 -0.86 18.07 6.21
C LYS A 195 -1.07 16.57 6.01
N PRO A 196 -2.30 16.10 5.73
CA PRO A 196 -2.54 14.72 5.36
C PRO A 196 -1.89 14.40 4.01
N ASN A 197 -1.22 13.25 3.93
CA ASN A 197 -0.61 12.71 2.74
C ASN A 197 -1.34 11.41 2.40
N ILE A 198 -2.23 11.48 1.42
CA ILE A 198 -3.12 10.38 1.03
C ILE A 198 -2.53 9.73 -0.21
N ILE A 199 -2.11 8.48 -0.09
CA ILE A 199 -1.49 7.73 -1.17
C ILE A 199 -2.50 6.79 -1.81
N LEU A 200 -2.75 7.01 -3.10
CA LEU A 200 -3.53 6.13 -3.94
C LEU A 200 -2.63 5.12 -4.65
N SER A 201 -3.09 3.89 -4.82
CA SER A 201 -2.36 2.83 -5.52
C SER A 201 -3.27 2.11 -6.52
N ARG A 202 -2.71 1.81 -7.70
CA ARG A 202 -3.33 0.95 -8.73
C ARG A 202 -2.57 -0.37 -8.87
N THR A 203 -1.41 -0.51 -8.19
CA THR A 203 -0.55 -1.69 -8.24
C THR A 203 -0.76 -2.64 -7.08
N ALA A 204 -1.35 -2.20 -5.98
CA ALA A 204 -1.60 -3.03 -4.80
C ALA A 204 -2.50 -4.23 -5.11
N PRO A 205 -2.22 -5.44 -4.57
CA PRO A 205 -3.11 -6.60 -4.70
C PRO A 205 -4.53 -6.33 -4.21
N ALA A 206 -4.67 -5.59 -3.11
CA ALA A 206 -5.95 -5.21 -2.53
C ALA A 206 -6.83 -4.38 -3.49
N PHE A 207 -6.24 -3.66 -4.47
CA PHE A 207 -7.03 -2.98 -5.50
C PHE A 207 -7.78 -3.98 -6.37
N LEU A 208 -7.13 -5.09 -6.75
CA LEU A 208 -7.78 -6.16 -7.51
C LEU A 208 -8.85 -6.87 -6.68
N GLU A 209 -8.59 -7.12 -5.38
CA GLU A 209 -9.59 -7.72 -4.46
C GLU A 209 -10.86 -6.87 -4.39
N LYS A 210 -10.71 -5.57 -4.19
CA LYS A 210 -11.83 -4.62 -4.13
C LYS A 210 -12.57 -4.49 -5.46
N LEU A 211 -11.88 -4.60 -6.60
CA LEU A 211 -12.55 -4.65 -7.90
C LEU A 211 -13.40 -5.93 -8.04
N PHE A 212 -12.94 -7.06 -7.54
CA PHE A 212 -13.74 -8.29 -7.50
C PHE A 212 -14.98 -8.13 -6.62
N GLU A 213 -14.85 -7.51 -5.43
CA GLU A 213 -16.00 -7.23 -4.56
C GLU A 213 -17.04 -6.34 -5.25
N GLN A 214 -16.61 -5.33 -6.01
CA GLN A 214 -17.54 -4.41 -6.69
C GLN A 214 -18.22 -5.02 -7.92
N GLU A 215 -17.53 -5.86 -8.68
CA GLU A 215 -18.01 -6.37 -9.97
C GLU A 215 -18.71 -7.74 -9.85
N ILE A 216 -18.47 -8.49 -8.76
CA ILE A 216 -18.95 -9.87 -8.59
C ILE A 216 -19.87 -9.95 -7.37
N PRO A 217 -21.18 -10.05 -7.58
CA PRO A 217 -22.15 -10.09 -6.48
C PRO A 217 -21.89 -11.19 -5.45
N GLU A 218 -21.47 -12.38 -5.91
CA GLU A 218 -21.20 -13.52 -5.02
C GLU A 218 -19.99 -13.30 -4.11
N VAL A 219 -19.03 -12.42 -4.52
CA VAL A 219 -17.92 -11.98 -3.68
C VAL A 219 -18.41 -10.93 -2.70
N PHE A 220 -19.18 -9.95 -3.18
CA PHE A 220 -19.78 -8.92 -2.33
C PHE A 220 -20.66 -9.49 -1.22
N ASP A 221 -21.48 -10.50 -1.56
CA ASP A 221 -22.37 -11.19 -0.61
C ASP A 221 -21.63 -12.18 0.32
N GLY A 222 -20.30 -12.35 0.15
CA GLY A 222 -19.48 -13.25 0.96
C GLY A 222 -19.68 -14.74 0.67
N LEU A 223 -20.38 -15.10 -0.40
CA LEU A 223 -20.56 -16.48 -0.85
C LEU A 223 -19.27 -17.06 -1.43
N ILE A 224 -18.47 -16.19 -2.06
CA ILE A 224 -17.13 -16.48 -2.57
C ILE A 224 -16.14 -15.62 -1.80
N THR A 225 -15.08 -16.25 -1.31
CA THR A 225 -13.98 -15.57 -0.64
C THR A 225 -12.72 -15.58 -1.49
N ILE A 226 -12.04 -14.46 -1.55
CA ILE A 226 -10.71 -14.36 -2.14
C ILE A 226 -9.72 -14.76 -1.06
N LYS A 227 -8.97 -15.83 -1.30
CA LYS A 227 -7.97 -16.35 -0.35
C LYS A 227 -6.61 -15.69 -0.50
N ASN A 228 -6.20 -15.44 -1.74
CA ASN A 228 -4.92 -14.81 -2.02
C ASN A 228 -4.93 -14.16 -3.41
N VAL A 229 -4.24 -13.04 -3.54
CA VAL A 229 -4.04 -12.32 -4.80
C VAL A 229 -2.57 -12.01 -4.98
N VAL A 230 -2.04 -12.38 -6.14
CA VAL A 230 -0.69 -12.03 -6.56
C VAL A 230 -0.73 -11.45 -7.97
N ARG A 231 0.03 -10.38 -8.20
CA ARG A 231 0.02 -9.72 -9.50
C ARG A 231 1.38 -9.14 -9.89
N ILE A 232 1.57 -9.02 -11.18
CA ILE A 232 2.56 -8.19 -11.84
C ILE A 232 1.75 -7.13 -12.57
N PRO A 233 1.64 -5.91 -12.02
CA PRO A 233 0.71 -4.89 -12.50
C PRO A 233 0.81 -4.61 -13.99
N GLY A 234 -0.33 -4.63 -14.67
CA GLY A 234 -0.44 -4.44 -16.12
C GLY A 234 -0.06 -5.63 -17.00
N GLU A 235 0.46 -6.71 -16.42
CA GLU A 235 0.88 -7.90 -17.17
C GLU A 235 0.01 -9.11 -16.83
N LYS A 236 0.10 -9.60 -15.60
CA LYS A 236 -0.61 -10.81 -15.17
C LYS A 236 -0.91 -10.82 -13.67
N ALA A 237 -2.08 -11.38 -13.32
CA ALA A 237 -2.46 -11.68 -11.95
C ALA A 237 -2.96 -13.12 -11.79
N LYS A 238 -2.87 -13.64 -10.57
CA LYS A 238 -3.52 -14.87 -10.15
C LYS A 238 -4.31 -14.61 -8.89
N VAL A 239 -5.57 -15.06 -8.88
CA VAL A 239 -6.53 -14.87 -7.80
C VAL A 239 -7.03 -16.22 -7.36
N ALA A 240 -6.73 -16.61 -6.12
CA ALA A 240 -7.24 -17.84 -5.52
C ALA A 240 -8.58 -17.55 -4.83
N VAL A 241 -9.63 -18.22 -5.27
CA VAL A 241 -11.00 -18.07 -4.76
C VAL A 241 -11.52 -19.37 -4.17
N ASP A 242 -12.41 -19.25 -3.20
CA ASP A 242 -13.04 -20.39 -2.52
C ASP A 242 -14.51 -20.08 -2.27
N SER A 243 -15.36 -21.10 -2.19
CA SER A 243 -16.77 -20.95 -1.85
C SER A 243 -17.13 -21.82 -0.66
N TYR A 244 -17.96 -21.28 0.23
CA TYR A 244 -18.53 -22.06 1.34
C TYR A 244 -19.69 -22.96 0.91
N ASP A 245 -20.27 -22.74 -0.27
CA ASP A 245 -21.35 -23.56 -0.83
C ASP A 245 -20.81 -24.40 -1.99
N ASP A 246 -20.78 -25.72 -1.82
CA ASP A 246 -20.31 -26.68 -2.83
C ASP A 246 -21.11 -26.64 -4.15
N ARG A 247 -22.27 -25.99 -4.17
CA ARG A 247 -23.11 -25.83 -5.37
C ARG A 247 -22.64 -24.63 -6.22
N ILE A 248 -21.79 -23.77 -5.70
CA ILE A 248 -21.28 -22.60 -6.41
C ILE A 248 -19.90 -22.94 -6.98
N ASP A 249 -19.76 -22.83 -8.30
CA ASP A 249 -18.43 -22.81 -8.93
C ASP A 249 -17.80 -21.42 -8.76
N PRO A 250 -16.83 -21.25 -7.84
CA PRO A 250 -16.30 -19.93 -7.56
C PRO A 250 -15.52 -19.33 -8.74
N VAL A 251 -14.86 -20.16 -9.55
CA VAL A 251 -14.12 -19.70 -10.73
C VAL A 251 -15.10 -19.25 -11.82
N GLY A 252 -16.10 -20.09 -12.12
CA GLY A 252 -17.12 -19.78 -13.10
C GLY A 252 -17.93 -18.52 -12.77
N ALA A 253 -18.26 -18.32 -11.50
CA ALA A 253 -18.97 -17.14 -11.01
C ALA A 253 -18.11 -15.85 -11.15
N CYS A 254 -16.82 -15.93 -10.82
CA CYS A 254 -15.92 -14.79 -10.95
C CYS A 254 -15.63 -14.41 -12.41
N VAL A 255 -15.43 -15.40 -13.27
CA VAL A 255 -15.14 -15.17 -14.69
C VAL A 255 -16.40 -14.71 -15.45
N GLY A 256 -17.53 -15.34 -15.14
CA GLY A 256 -18.80 -15.14 -15.83
C GLY A 256 -18.84 -15.75 -17.22
N MET A 257 -20.01 -15.75 -17.85
CA MET A 257 -20.18 -16.32 -19.19
C MET A 257 -19.28 -15.63 -20.21
N LYS A 258 -18.36 -16.40 -20.83
CA LYS A 258 -17.37 -15.89 -21.80
C LYS A 258 -16.52 -14.75 -21.26
N GLY A 259 -16.28 -14.72 -19.95
CA GLY A 259 -15.47 -13.66 -19.32
C GLY A 259 -16.20 -12.32 -19.10
N SER A 260 -17.55 -12.30 -19.17
CA SER A 260 -18.33 -11.05 -19.12
C SER A 260 -18.11 -10.23 -17.85
N ARG A 261 -17.89 -10.87 -16.70
CA ARG A 261 -17.68 -10.19 -15.41
C ARG A 261 -16.24 -9.73 -15.25
N ILE A 262 -15.29 -10.63 -15.50
CA ILE A 262 -13.87 -10.32 -15.32
C ILE A 262 -13.33 -9.31 -16.34
N HIS A 263 -13.99 -9.18 -17.50
CA HIS A 263 -13.53 -8.29 -18.57
C HIS A 263 -13.53 -6.81 -18.17
N GLY A 264 -14.47 -6.38 -17.33
CA GLY A 264 -14.49 -5.03 -16.75
C GLY A 264 -13.24 -4.76 -15.91
N ILE A 265 -12.90 -5.71 -15.05
CA ILE A 265 -11.72 -5.64 -14.17
C ILE A 265 -10.42 -5.64 -14.99
N VAL A 266 -10.29 -6.54 -15.97
CA VAL A 266 -9.14 -6.63 -16.88
C VAL A 266 -8.90 -5.29 -17.58
N ARG A 267 -9.96 -4.65 -18.07
CA ARG A 267 -9.89 -3.34 -18.74
C ARG A 267 -9.45 -2.23 -17.78
N GLU A 268 -9.98 -2.20 -16.57
CA GLU A 268 -9.60 -1.23 -15.53
C GLU A 268 -8.10 -1.33 -15.20
N LEU A 269 -7.54 -2.54 -15.21
CA LEU A 269 -6.14 -2.80 -14.90
C LEU A 269 -5.19 -2.74 -16.11
N GLY A 270 -5.57 -2.01 -17.18
CA GLY A 270 -4.71 -1.84 -18.35
C GLY A 270 -4.49 -3.12 -19.17
N ASN A 271 -5.51 -3.97 -19.26
CA ASN A 271 -5.51 -5.28 -19.91
C ASN A 271 -4.60 -6.33 -19.20
N GLU A 272 -4.46 -6.24 -17.89
CA GLU A 272 -3.80 -7.25 -17.06
C GLU A 272 -4.54 -8.60 -17.21
N ASN A 273 -3.79 -9.66 -17.57
CA ASN A 273 -4.38 -11.01 -17.71
C ASN A 273 -4.61 -11.63 -16.33
N ILE A 274 -5.86 -11.96 -15.98
CA ILE A 274 -6.24 -12.45 -14.66
C ILE A 274 -6.60 -13.93 -14.73
N ASP A 275 -5.82 -14.79 -14.07
CA ASP A 275 -6.11 -16.20 -13.88
C ASP A 275 -6.85 -16.38 -12.53
N VAL A 276 -8.09 -16.82 -12.58
CA VAL A 276 -8.87 -17.18 -11.38
C VAL A 276 -8.69 -18.67 -11.10
N ILE A 277 -8.33 -19.01 -9.87
CA ILE A 277 -7.92 -20.35 -9.46
C ILE A 277 -8.77 -20.78 -8.26
N ASN A 278 -9.33 -21.99 -8.33
CA ASN A 278 -10.04 -22.57 -7.21
C ASN A 278 -9.06 -23.00 -6.12
N TYR A 279 -9.16 -22.38 -4.93
CA TYR A 279 -8.33 -22.69 -3.78
C TYR A 279 -8.57 -24.10 -3.27
N THR A 280 -7.57 -24.71 -2.68
CA THR A 280 -7.66 -26.00 -1.99
C THR A 280 -6.56 -26.12 -0.93
N ASN A 281 -6.86 -26.83 0.15
CA ASN A 281 -5.87 -27.15 1.19
C ASN A 281 -4.90 -28.27 0.76
N ASN A 282 -5.21 -29.02 -0.30
CA ASN A 282 -4.29 -29.98 -0.89
C ASN A 282 -3.22 -29.22 -1.68
N LEU A 283 -2.00 -29.16 -1.14
CA LEU A 283 -0.91 -28.38 -1.68
C LEU A 283 -0.52 -28.81 -3.10
N GLN A 284 -0.45 -30.13 -3.37
CA GLN A 284 -0.13 -30.66 -4.70
C GLN A 284 -1.15 -30.23 -5.75
N LEU A 285 -2.43 -30.29 -5.41
CA LEU A 285 -3.51 -29.83 -6.29
C LEU A 285 -3.50 -28.30 -6.44
N TYR A 286 -3.18 -27.57 -5.37
CA TYR A 286 -3.09 -26.09 -5.42
C TYR A 286 -1.98 -25.63 -6.35
N ILE A 287 -0.78 -26.23 -6.26
CA ILE A 287 0.34 -25.96 -7.14
C ILE A 287 -0.01 -26.27 -8.61
N THR A 288 -0.62 -27.43 -8.84
CA THR A 288 -1.08 -27.83 -10.17
C THR A 288 -2.04 -26.80 -10.78
N ARG A 289 -3.02 -26.32 -9.98
CA ARG A 289 -3.96 -25.28 -10.40
C ARG A 289 -3.28 -23.93 -10.60
N ALA A 290 -2.32 -23.60 -9.73
CA ALA A 290 -1.57 -22.33 -9.82
C ALA A 290 -0.72 -22.23 -11.08
N LEU A 291 -0.25 -23.36 -11.63
CA LEU A 291 0.50 -23.41 -12.90
C LEU A 291 -0.38 -23.38 -14.16
N SER A 292 -1.73 -23.42 -13.99
CA SER A 292 -2.63 -23.27 -15.15
C SER A 292 -2.18 -22.10 -16.08
N PRO A 293 -2.26 -22.25 -17.41
CA PRO A 293 -2.90 -23.31 -18.19
C PRO A 293 -2.03 -24.56 -18.48
N ALA A 294 -0.83 -24.67 -17.89
CA ALA A 294 0.04 -25.83 -18.09
C ALA A 294 -0.54 -27.08 -17.41
N ARG A 295 -0.36 -28.23 -18.07
CA ARG A 295 -0.74 -29.52 -17.53
C ARG A 295 0.45 -30.18 -16.86
N VAL A 296 0.36 -30.37 -15.55
CA VAL A 296 1.40 -30.98 -14.73
C VAL A 296 1.24 -32.49 -14.73
N THR A 297 2.34 -33.24 -14.95
CA THR A 297 2.36 -34.69 -14.89
C THR A 297 2.54 -35.18 -13.45
N SER A 298 3.54 -34.65 -12.75
CA SER A 298 3.78 -34.98 -11.34
C SER A 298 4.36 -33.80 -10.57
N VAL A 299 4.19 -33.84 -9.24
CA VAL A 299 4.66 -32.80 -8.32
C VAL A 299 5.35 -33.49 -7.15
N LYS A 300 6.61 -33.17 -6.90
CA LYS A 300 7.34 -33.54 -5.68
C LYS A 300 7.48 -32.31 -4.81
N ILE A 301 7.11 -32.41 -3.55
CA ILE A 301 7.11 -31.27 -2.61
C ILE A 301 8.13 -31.55 -1.51
N ASP A 302 9.03 -30.60 -1.33
CA ASP A 302 9.91 -30.51 -0.16
C ASP A 302 9.40 -29.39 0.75
N GLU A 303 8.75 -29.77 1.84
CA GLU A 303 8.15 -28.84 2.80
C GLU A 303 9.23 -28.13 3.66
N GLU A 304 10.39 -28.76 3.88
CA GLU A 304 11.46 -28.21 4.70
C GLU A 304 12.14 -27.04 3.98
N SER A 305 12.50 -27.20 2.72
CA SER A 305 13.13 -26.18 1.91
C SER A 305 12.13 -25.22 1.24
N LYS A 306 10.83 -25.52 1.31
CA LYS A 306 9.75 -24.84 0.57
C LYS A 306 10.00 -24.84 -0.95
N ARG A 307 10.51 -25.95 -1.47
CA ARG A 307 10.74 -26.17 -2.90
C ARG A 307 9.79 -27.22 -3.45
N VAL A 308 9.48 -27.04 -4.72
CA VAL A 308 8.60 -27.94 -5.44
C VAL A 308 9.20 -28.23 -6.81
N GLU A 309 9.40 -29.50 -7.09
CA GLU A 309 9.77 -29.98 -8.41
C GLU A 309 8.51 -30.38 -9.16
N VAL A 310 8.33 -29.82 -10.33
CA VAL A 310 7.18 -30.07 -11.18
C VAL A 310 7.63 -30.67 -12.49
N ILE A 311 7.16 -31.88 -12.80
CA ILE A 311 7.47 -32.59 -14.03
C ILE A 311 6.34 -32.36 -15.02
N LEU A 312 6.71 -31.95 -16.25
CA LEU A 312 5.78 -31.59 -17.32
C LEU A 312 6.25 -32.15 -18.65
N LYS A 313 5.30 -32.45 -19.53
CA LYS A 313 5.63 -32.75 -20.92
C LYS A 313 6.35 -31.57 -21.56
N PRO A 314 7.28 -31.81 -22.51
CA PRO A 314 8.07 -30.74 -23.17
C PRO A 314 7.22 -29.60 -23.74
N GLU A 315 6.05 -29.90 -24.30
CA GLU A 315 5.09 -28.92 -24.84
C GLU A 315 4.40 -28.03 -23.80
N GLU A 316 4.36 -28.47 -22.56
CA GLU A 316 3.71 -27.73 -21.45
C GLU A 316 4.69 -26.81 -20.69
N VAL A 317 6.00 -27.03 -20.78
CA VAL A 317 7.03 -26.28 -20.07
C VAL A 317 6.95 -24.78 -20.36
N SER A 318 6.81 -24.41 -21.63
CA SER A 318 6.69 -22.99 -22.02
C SER A 318 5.44 -22.33 -21.46
N LYS A 319 4.33 -23.08 -21.28
CA LYS A 319 3.10 -22.58 -20.67
C LYS A 319 3.26 -22.43 -19.15
N ALA A 320 3.95 -23.38 -18.48
CA ALA A 320 4.23 -23.31 -17.05
C ALA A 320 5.10 -22.09 -16.71
N ILE A 321 6.14 -21.86 -17.47
CA ILE A 321 7.02 -20.69 -17.30
C ILE A 321 6.27 -19.40 -17.65
N GLY A 322 5.56 -19.38 -18.77
CA GLY A 322 4.87 -18.22 -19.31
C GLY A 322 5.79 -17.14 -19.85
N ARG A 323 5.22 -16.13 -20.48
CA ARG A 323 5.95 -14.98 -21.01
C ARG A 323 6.74 -14.28 -19.89
N GLY A 324 8.04 -14.09 -20.08
CA GLY A 324 8.91 -13.44 -19.11
C GLY A 324 8.99 -14.13 -17.73
N GLY A 325 8.61 -15.43 -17.65
CA GLY A 325 8.57 -16.18 -16.39
C GLY A 325 7.44 -15.75 -15.46
N HIS A 326 6.45 -14.99 -15.95
CA HIS A 326 5.40 -14.43 -15.11
C HIS A 326 4.50 -15.51 -14.49
N ASN A 327 4.21 -16.59 -15.25
CA ASN A 327 3.30 -17.62 -14.77
C ASN A 327 3.88 -18.41 -13.60
N ILE A 328 5.10 -18.91 -13.72
CA ILE A 328 5.77 -19.65 -12.65
C ILE A 328 6.07 -18.77 -11.43
N ARG A 329 6.51 -17.52 -11.64
CA ARG A 329 6.77 -16.57 -10.55
C ARG A 329 5.52 -16.26 -9.75
N LEU A 330 4.38 -16.05 -10.42
CA LEU A 330 3.11 -15.81 -9.74
C LEU A 330 2.60 -17.06 -9.06
N ALA A 331 2.75 -18.25 -9.67
CA ALA A 331 2.40 -19.52 -9.03
C ALA A 331 3.21 -19.73 -7.75
N GLY A 332 4.50 -19.48 -7.78
CA GLY A 332 5.36 -19.56 -6.59
C GLY A 332 4.94 -18.58 -5.49
N ARG A 333 4.67 -17.30 -5.83
CA ARG A 333 4.17 -16.31 -4.87
C ARG A 333 2.80 -16.68 -4.29
N LEU A 334 1.90 -17.22 -5.11
CA LEU A 334 0.55 -17.61 -4.71
C LEU A 334 0.55 -18.77 -3.71
N THR A 335 1.41 -19.75 -3.93
CA THR A 335 1.53 -20.97 -3.14
C THR A 335 2.50 -20.84 -1.96
N GLY A 336 3.44 -19.89 -2.02
CA GLY A 336 4.49 -19.70 -1.04
C GLY A 336 5.67 -20.66 -1.18
N TYR A 337 5.82 -21.29 -2.35
CA TYR A 337 6.89 -22.25 -2.68
C TYR A 337 7.71 -21.77 -3.87
N GLU A 338 8.98 -22.13 -3.89
CA GLU A 338 9.83 -22.00 -5.08
C GLU A 338 9.56 -23.20 -6.00
N ILE A 339 9.24 -22.93 -7.27
CA ILE A 339 8.80 -23.98 -8.21
C ILE A 339 9.88 -24.17 -9.26
N ASP A 340 10.44 -25.37 -9.32
CA ASP A 340 11.39 -25.83 -10.33
C ASP A 340 10.68 -26.71 -11.35
N VAL A 341 10.94 -26.46 -12.64
CA VAL A 341 10.25 -27.14 -13.74
C VAL A 341 11.20 -28.08 -14.46
N PHE A 342 10.83 -29.35 -14.48
CA PHE A 342 11.56 -30.41 -15.18
C PHE A 342 10.74 -30.96 -16.34
N ARG A 343 11.42 -31.46 -17.37
CA ARG A 343 10.78 -32.08 -18.53
C ARG A 343 10.61 -33.56 -18.31
N GLU A 344 9.43 -34.09 -18.60
CA GLU A 344 9.16 -35.52 -18.59
C GLU A 344 10.00 -36.19 -19.70
N GLY A 345 10.66 -37.29 -19.36
CA GLY A 345 11.43 -38.08 -20.32
C GLY A 345 12.82 -37.50 -20.67
N VAL A 346 13.27 -36.45 -19.95
CA VAL A 346 14.69 -36.19 -19.84
C VAL A 346 15.18 -37.01 -18.66
N GLU A 347 15.54 -38.25 -18.91
CA GLU A 347 16.40 -38.99 -18.03
C GLU A 347 17.59 -38.09 -17.74
N GLU A 348 17.95 -37.89 -16.47
CA GLU A 348 19.17 -37.20 -16.12
C GLU A 348 20.28 -37.94 -16.88
N ASP A 349 20.96 -37.22 -17.79
CA ASP A 349 22.07 -37.78 -18.53
C ASP A 349 23.22 -37.91 -17.54
N VAL A 350 23.43 -39.12 -17.05
CA VAL A 350 24.38 -39.42 -15.99
C VAL A 350 25.78 -39.38 -16.59
N GLU A 351 26.67 -38.62 -15.99
CA GLU A 351 28.07 -38.58 -16.43
C GLU A 351 28.74 -39.95 -16.23
N LEU A 352 29.52 -40.42 -17.20
CA LEU A 352 30.27 -41.66 -17.10
C LEU A 352 31.18 -41.75 -15.87
N SER A 353 31.61 -40.58 -15.38
CA SER A 353 32.42 -40.47 -14.15
C SER A 353 31.70 -41.03 -12.91
N GLU A 354 30.37 -41.05 -12.89
CA GLU A 354 29.57 -41.60 -11.77
C GLU A 354 29.59 -43.12 -11.72
N PHE A 355 29.90 -43.77 -12.85
CA PHE A 355 30.08 -45.22 -12.95
C PHE A 355 31.50 -45.69 -12.69
N SER A 356 32.33 -44.86 -12.08
CA SER A 356 33.74 -45.19 -11.79
C SER A 356 33.96 -46.39 -10.85
N ASP A 357 32.92 -46.81 -10.14
CA ASP A 357 32.93 -47.99 -9.28
C ASP A 357 32.64 -49.30 -10.06
N GLU A 358 32.02 -49.21 -11.22
CA GLU A 358 31.62 -50.36 -12.06
C GLU A 358 32.36 -50.40 -13.39
N ILE A 359 32.78 -49.24 -13.92
CA ILE A 359 33.54 -49.12 -15.18
C ILE A 359 34.98 -48.66 -14.90
N GLU A 360 35.96 -49.38 -15.39
CA GLU A 360 37.36 -49.04 -15.16
C GLU A 360 37.69 -47.66 -15.75
N GLY A 361 38.40 -46.82 -14.98
CA GLY A 361 38.65 -45.41 -15.33
C GLY A 361 39.33 -45.18 -16.69
N TRP A 362 40.14 -46.11 -17.17
CA TRP A 362 40.72 -45.97 -18.52
C TRP A 362 39.70 -46.16 -19.66
N ILE A 363 38.64 -46.89 -19.44
CA ILE A 363 37.52 -47.05 -20.38
C ILE A 363 36.73 -45.73 -20.44
N ILE A 364 36.46 -45.10 -19.28
CA ILE A 364 35.82 -43.80 -19.20
C ILE A 364 36.63 -42.74 -19.93
N GLU A 365 37.96 -42.74 -19.75
CA GLU A 365 38.88 -41.83 -20.48
C GLU A 365 38.84 -42.03 -22.01
N GLU A 366 38.73 -43.27 -22.51
CA GLU A 366 38.62 -43.54 -23.93
C GLU A 366 37.32 -43.01 -24.53
N PHE A 367 36.18 -43.15 -23.83
CA PHE A 367 34.93 -42.57 -24.26
C PHE A 367 34.98 -41.03 -24.22
N SER A 368 35.57 -40.43 -23.18
CA SER A 368 35.74 -38.97 -23.08
C SER A 368 36.61 -38.39 -24.20
N LYS A 369 37.64 -39.09 -24.63
CA LYS A 369 38.48 -38.63 -25.76
C LYS A 369 37.71 -38.47 -27.08
N VAL A 370 36.66 -39.22 -27.26
CA VAL A 370 35.78 -39.17 -28.46
C VAL A 370 34.52 -38.32 -28.24
N GLY A 371 34.42 -37.63 -27.05
CA GLY A 371 33.32 -36.74 -26.71
C GLY A 371 32.04 -37.47 -26.29
N LEU A 372 32.16 -38.66 -25.72
CA LEU A 372 31.07 -39.45 -25.15
C LEU A 372 31.22 -39.48 -23.63
N ASP A 373 30.86 -38.39 -23.01
CA ASP A 373 31.07 -38.17 -21.56
C ASP A 373 29.89 -38.63 -20.70
N THR A 374 28.77 -39.00 -21.33
CA THR A 374 27.52 -39.33 -20.63
C THR A 374 26.98 -40.71 -21.05
N ALA A 375 26.25 -41.37 -20.12
CA ALA A 375 25.66 -42.67 -20.36
C ALA A 375 24.74 -42.70 -21.60
N LYS A 376 23.91 -41.65 -21.76
CA LYS A 376 23.01 -41.52 -22.88
C LYS A 376 23.72 -41.35 -24.20
N SER A 377 24.82 -40.58 -24.20
CA SER A 377 25.63 -40.37 -25.43
C SER A 377 26.21 -41.66 -25.98
N ILE A 378 26.47 -42.68 -25.12
CA ILE A 378 26.93 -44.02 -25.51
C ILE A 378 25.75 -44.88 -25.96
N LEU A 379 24.63 -44.90 -25.17
CA LEU A 379 23.47 -45.72 -25.45
C LEU A 379 22.73 -45.34 -26.76
N GLU A 380 22.91 -44.09 -27.22
CA GLU A 380 22.35 -43.59 -28.52
C GLU A 380 23.20 -43.98 -29.74
N GLN A 381 24.39 -44.51 -29.57
CA GLN A 381 25.26 -44.93 -30.68
C GLN A 381 25.12 -46.41 -30.94
N ASP A 382 25.31 -46.80 -32.21
CA ASP A 382 25.38 -48.20 -32.60
C ASP A 382 26.73 -48.82 -32.17
N LEU A 383 26.74 -50.06 -31.75
CA LEU A 383 27.90 -50.80 -31.29
C LEU A 383 29.08 -50.70 -32.31
N GLU A 384 28.76 -50.90 -33.63
CA GLU A 384 29.76 -50.79 -34.69
C GLU A 384 30.40 -49.40 -34.80
N ASP A 385 29.68 -48.32 -34.49
CA ASP A 385 30.21 -46.96 -34.51
C ASP A 385 31.06 -46.65 -33.26
N LEU A 386 30.68 -47.20 -32.09
CA LEU A 386 31.49 -47.11 -30.88
C LEU A 386 32.85 -47.80 -31.04
N VAL A 387 32.87 -49.05 -31.61
CA VAL A 387 34.10 -49.80 -31.88
C VAL A 387 35.00 -49.04 -32.88
N LYS A 388 34.44 -48.33 -33.87
CA LYS A 388 35.22 -47.55 -34.85
C LYS A 388 35.78 -46.24 -34.28
N ARG A 389 35.13 -45.69 -33.31
CA ARG A 389 35.47 -44.37 -32.72
C ARG A 389 36.41 -44.45 -31.52
N THR A 390 36.37 -45.57 -30.82
CA THR A 390 37.19 -45.83 -29.63
C THR A 390 38.22 -46.89 -29.92
N ASP A 391 39.32 -46.94 -29.16
CA ASP A 391 40.32 -48.02 -29.24
C ASP A 391 39.95 -49.20 -28.31
N LEU A 392 38.64 -49.40 -28.06
CA LEU A 392 38.12 -50.47 -27.20
C LEU A 392 37.69 -51.70 -27.98
N GLU A 393 37.84 -52.86 -27.34
CA GLU A 393 37.36 -54.12 -27.91
C GLU A 393 35.83 -54.22 -27.82
N GLU A 394 35.19 -54.90 -28.79
CA GLU A 394 33.74 -55.02 -28.89
C GLU A 394 33.10 -55.59 -27.59
N GLU A 395 33.75 -56.60 -26.98
CA GLU A 395 33.30 -57.26 -25.74
C GLU A 395 33.29 -56.24 -24.54
N THR A 396 34.27 -55.35 -24.48
CA THR A 396 34.38 -54.31 -23.49
C THR A 396 33.24 -53.26 -23.61
N ILE A 397 32.90 -52.89 -24.84
CA ILE A 397 31.84 -51.91 -25.12
C ILE A 397 30.47 -52.54 -24.80
N GLU A 398 30.27 -53.84 -25.13
CA GLU A 398 29.05 -54.57 -24.75
C GLU A 398 28.87 -54.61 -23.24
N ASP A 399 29.92 -54.87 -22.48
CA ASP A 399 29.85 -54.84 -21.00
C ASP A 399 29.48 -53.47 -20.44
N VAL A 400 30.07 -52.39 -20.99
CA VAL A 400 29.71 -51.02 -20.62
C VAL A 400 28.25 -50.74 -20.93
N ILE A 401 27.79 -51.06 -22.14
CA ILE A 401 26.38 -50.86 -22.54
C ILE A 401 25.45 -51.63 -21.63
N ARG A 402 25.82 -52.82 -21.18
CA ARG A 402 25.04 -53.62 -20.24
C ARG A 402 24.94 -52.93 -18.87
N ILE A 403 26.07 -52.49 -18.30
CA ILE A 403 26.13 -51.74 -17.03
C ILE A 403 25.25 -50.50 -17.10
N LEU A 404 25.44 -49.70 -18.16
CA LEU A 404 24.63 -48.47 -18.32
C LEU A 404 23.13 -48.74 -18.50
N LYS A 405 22.73 -49.86 -19.14
CA LYS A 405 21.32 -50.24 -19.29
C LYS A 405 20.71 -50.72 -17.99
N GLU A 406 21.45 -51.45 -17.15
CA GLU A 406 20.95 -51.91 -15.82
C GLU A 406 20.57 -50.76 -14.92
N GLU A 407 21.23 -49.59 -14.99
CA GLU A 407 20.88 -48.39 -14.19
C GLU A 407 19.61 -47.67 -14.68
N PHE A 408 19.24 -47.84 -15.96
CA PHE A 408 18.08 -47.18 -16.56
C PHE A 408 16.84 -48.12 -16.71
N GLU A 409 16.91 -49.38 -16.28
CA GLU A 409 15.80 -50.35 -16.36
C GLU A 409 15.03 -50.44 -14.99
N ASP A 410 15.44 -49.72 -13.92
CA ASP A 410 14.70 -49.63 -12.67
C ASP A 410 13.82 -48.35 -12.68
#